data_d1cb7f6bdb7f7ab13ea0f6af61bce34d
#
_entry.id   d1cb7f6bdb7f7ab13ea0f6af61bce34d
#
_cell.length_a   1.000
_cell.length_b   1.000
_cell.length_c   1.000
_cell.angle_alpha   90.00
_cell.angle_beta   90.00
_cell.angle_gamma   90.00
#
_symmetry.space_group_name_H-M   'P 1'
#
loop_
_entity.id
_entity.type
_entity.pdbx_description
1 polymer ?
#
loop_
_entity_poly.entity_id
_entity_poly.type
_entity_poly.pdbx_seq_one_letter_code
_entity_poly.pdbx_strand_id
1 'polypeptide(L)'
;MHVKLAVESAKKYVADLFAEEEITNVGLEEVKFDDSLDRWNITIGFSRPWDQKIALTTALGKGQSGRSYKVLQIADTDGRVLSLKDRFLRYQN
;
A
#
# COMPACT_ATOMS: atom_id res chain seq x y z
N MET A 1 -17.68 -6.88 7.09
CA MET A 1 -16.42 -6.74 7.84
C MET A 1 -16.19 -5.28 8.18
N HIS A 2 -15.68 -5.04 9.35
CA HIS A 2 -15.36 -3.68 9.75
C HIS A 2 -14.11 -3.19 9.03
N VAL A 3 -14.11 -1.95 8.62
CA VAL A 3 -12.99 -1.40 7.85
C VAL A 3 -11.66 -1.54 8.58
N LYS A 4 -11.68 -1.40 9.90
CA LYS A 4 -10.46 -1.49 10.66
C LYS A 4 -9.80 -2.85 10.53
N LEU A 5 -10.60 -3.90 10.50
CA LEU A 5 -10.07 -5.25 10.33
C LEU A 5 -9.50 -5.43 8.94
N ALA A 6 -10.13 -4.85 7.94
CA ALA A 6 -9.61 -4.93 6.58
C ALA A 6 -8.26 -4.23 6.48
N VAL A 7 -8.13 -3.08 7.12
CA VAL A 7 -6.85 -2.35 7.12
C VAL A 7 -5.77 -3.13 7.85
N GLU A 8 -6.12 -3.75 8.97
CA GLU A 8 -5.15 -4.55 9.70
C GLU A 8 -4.67 -5.74 8.90
N SER A 9 -5.60 -6.39 8.18
CA SER A 9 -5.23 -7.50 7.30
C SER A 9 -4.26 -7.03 6.22
N ALA A 10 -4.55 -5.89 5.63
CA ALA A 10 -3.71 -5.35 4.57
C ALA A 10 -2.32 -5.03 5.08
N LYS A 11 -2.22 -4.37 6.23
CA LYS A 11 -0.93 -4.02 6.80
C LYS A 11 -0.12 -5.24 7.16
N LYS A 12 -0.78 -6.24 7.74
CA LYS A 12 -0.07 -7.46 8.10
C LYS A 12 0.44 -8.19 6.88
N TYR A 13 -0.37 -8.24 5.85
CA TYR A 13 0.04 -8.92 4.63
C TYR A 13 1.28 -8.24 4.03
N VAL A 14 1.28 -6.92 3.98
CA VAL A 14 2.42 -6.17 3.45
C VAL A 14 3.65 -6.40 4.32
N ALA A 15 3.50 -6.33 5.63
CA ALA A 15 4.63 -6.51 6.53
C ALA A 15 5.23 -7.90 6.38
N ASP A 16 4.39 -8.92 6.25
CA ASP A 16 4.88 -10.28 6.11
C ASP A 16 5.52 -10.52 4.75
N LEU A 17 4.87 -10.04 3.70
CA LEU A 17 5.35 -10.30 2.36
C LEU A 17 6.69 -9.62 2.07
N PHE A 18 6.86 -8.43 2.59
CA PHE A 18 8.09 -7.66 2.35
C PHE A 18 9.02 -7.65 3.55
N ALA A 19 8.89 -8.67 4.42
CA ALA A 19 9.68 -8.69 5.66
C ALA A 19 11.18 -8.61 5.42
N GLU A 20 11.65 -9.23 4.36
CA GLU A 20 13.08 -9.27 4.11
C GLU A 20 13.60 -8.01 3.44
N GLU A 21 12.73 -7.10 3.10
CA GLU A 21 13.13 -5.86 2.44
C GLU A 21 13.30 -4.70 3.42
N GLU A 22 13.16 -5.00 4.70
CA GLU A 22 13.37 -3.99 5.75
C GLU A 22 12.54 -2.74 5.54
N ILE A 23 11.27 -2.93 5.24
CA ILE A 23 10.40 -1.79 5.02
C ILE A 23 10.12 -1.06 6.33
N THR A 24 9.89 0.24 6.22
CA THR A 24 9.57 1.08 7.36
C THR A 24 8.42 2.00 6.99
N ASN A 25 7.89 2.67 7.98
CA ASN A 25 6.83 3.67 7.76
C ASN A 25 5.63 3.10 7.03
N VAL A 26 5.21 1.92 7.43
CA VAL A 26 4.03 1.29 6.86
C VAL A 26 2.82 2.05 7.32
N GLY A 27 2.02 2.52 6.38
CA GLY A 27 0.86 3.32 6.72
C GLY A 27 -0.26 3.17 5.73
N LEU A 28 -1.45 3.51 6.19
CA LEU A 28 -2.63 3.49 5.36
C LEU A 28 -2.69 4.77 4.54
N GLU A 29 -2.86 4.62 3.23
CA GLU A 29 -2.94 5.78 2.35
C GLU A 29 -4.36 6.00 1.82
N GLU A 30 -5.09 4.93 1.55
CA GLU A 30 -6.42 5.07 0.99
C GLU A 30 -7.26 3.84 1.27
N VAL A 31 -8.55 4.03 1.47
CA VAL A 31 -9.49 2.93 1.64
C VAL A 31 -10.71 3.22 0.80
N LYS A 32 -11.14 2.24 0.01
CA LYS A 32 -12.37 2.35 -0.74
C LYS A 32 -13.08 1.00 -0.68
N PHE A 33 -14.38 1.03 -0.54
CA PHE A 33 -15.16 -0.19 -0.59
C PHE A 33 -15.83 -0.29 -1.95
N ASP A 34 -15.67 -1.44 -2.60
CA ASP A 34 -16.27 -1.71 -3.87
C ASP A 34 -17.48 -2.58 -3.60
N ASP A 35 -18.68 -2.00 -3.57
CA ASP A 35 -19.86 -2.74 -3.20
C ASP A 35 -20.36 -3.63 -4.33
N SER A 36 -19.92 -3.45 -5.54
CA SER A 36 -20.31 -4.37 -6.60
C SER A 36 -19.60 -5.71 -6.48
N LEU A 37 -18.43 -5.73 -5.86
CA LEU A 37 -17.65 -6.95 -5.69
C LEU A 37 -17.47 -7.36 -4.24
N ASP A 38 -18.01 -6.59 -3.31
CA ASP A 38 -17.89 -6.83 -1.88
C ASP A 38 -16.43 -6.97 -1.46
N ARG A 39 -15.63 -6.01 -1.86
CA ARG A 39 -14.21 -5.98 -1.55
C ARG A 39 -13.79 -4.63 -1.08
N TRP A 40 -12.73 -4.63 -0.26
CA TRP A 40 -12.07 -3.40 0.16
C TRP A 40 -10.85 -3.22 -0.70
N ASN A 41 -10.66 -2.02 -1.25
CA ASN A 41 -9.44 -1.65 -1.95
C ASN A 41 -8.65 -0.77 -1.00
N ILE A 42 -7.53 -1.27 -0.52
CA ILE A 42 -6.77 -0.59 0.51
C ILE A 42 -5.37 -0.32 -0.01
N THR A 43 -4.96 0.93 0.04
CA THR A 43 -3.62 1.31 -0.39
C THR A 43 -2.75 1.48 0.82
N ILE A 44 -1.64 0.75 0.85
CA ILE A 44 -0.66 0.81 1.93
C ILE A 44 0.63 1.36 1.34
N GLY A 45 1.20 2.34 2.03
CA GLY A 45 2.48 2.89 1.63
C GLY A 45 3.56 2.49 2.60
N PHE A 46 4.77 2.39 2.13
CA PHE A 46 5.91 2.09 2.99
C PHE A 46 7.18 2.56 2.30
N SER A 47 8.26 2.56 3.06
CA SER A 47 9.56 2.95 2.54
C SER A 47 10.50 1.77 2.59
N ARG A 48 11.40 1.68 1.63
CA ARG A 48 12.46 0.69 1.62
C ARG A 48 13.79 1.42 1.74
N PRO A 49 14.86 0.75 2.12
CA PRO A 49 16.15 1.43 2.24
C PRO A 49 16.58 2.15 0.96
N TRP A 50 16.35 1.52 -0.19
CA TRP A 50 16.74 2.16 -1.45
C TRP A 50 15.79 3.29 -1.85
N ASP A 51 14.57 3.28 -1.36
CA ASP A 51 13.63 4.36 -1.63
C ASP A 51 14.11 5.65 -0.99
N GLN A 52 14.76 5.56 0.15
CA GLN A 52 15.22 6.74 0.84
C GLN A 52 16.32 7.45 0.06
N LYS A 53 17.15 6.69 -0.63
CA LYS A 53 18.16 7.31 -1.47
C LYS A 53 17.51 8.06 -2.61
N ILE A 54 16.50 7.48 -3.20
CA ILE A 54 15.80 8.12 -4.28
C ILE A 54 15.12 9.39 -3.79
N ALA A 55 14.53 9.33 -2.61
CA ALA A 55 13.85 10.49 -2.06
C ALA A 55 14.84 11.62 -1.81
N LEU A 56 16.02 11.30 -1.32
CA LEU A 56 17.02 12.31 -1.09
C LEU A 56 17.44 12.99 -2.38
N THR A 57 17.63 12.20 -3.40
CA THR A 57 18.00 12.72 -4.69
C THR A 57 16.90 13.60 -5.29
N THR A 58 15.68 13.13 -5.22
CA THR A 58 14.58 13.87 -5.83
C THR A 58 14.20 15.09 -5.01
N ALA A 59 14.46 15.08 -3.72
CA ALA A 59 14.16 16.23 -2.91
C ALA A 59 14.95 17.45 -3.34
N LEU A 60 16.13 17.22 -3.87
CA LEU A 60 16.92 18.30 -4.39
C LEU A 60 16.38 18.79 -5.71
N GLY A 61 15.63 17.96 -6.41
CA GLY A 61 15.07 18.33 -7.68
C GLY A 61 13.61 18.67 -7.55
N LYS A 62 12.76 17.74 -7.29
CA LYS A 62 11.42 18.00 -7.26
C LYS A 62 10.68 17.18 -6.46
N GLY A 63 10.89 16.73 -5.49
CA GLY A 63 10.09 16.23 -4.57
C GLY A 63 9.17 15.16 -4.82
N GLN A 64 9.60 14.06 -5.16
CA GLN A 64 8.76 12.95 -5.15
C GLN A 64 9.01 12.25 -3.87
N SER A 65 8.01 11.66 -3.29
CA SER A 65 8.14 10.86 -2.11
C SER A 65 8.90 9.59 -2.46
N GLY A 66 9.74 9.13 -1.59
CA GLY A 66 10.45 7.87 -1.79
C GLY A 66 9.70 6.70 -1.21
N ARG A 67 8.40 6.65 -1.38
CA ARG A 67 7.60 5.59 -0.84
C ARG A 67 7.07 4.69 -1.95
N SER A 68 6.84 3.44 -1.59
CA SER A 68 6.17 2.49 -2.46
C SER A 68 4.74 2.37 -2.04
N TYR A 69 3.85 2.17 -2.99
CA TYR A 69 2.43 2.05 -2.69
C TYR A 69 1.91 0.77 -3.30
N LYS A 70 1.17 0.01 -2.50
CA LYS A 70 0.56 -1.23 -2.97
C LYS A 70 -0.94 -1.15 -2.72
N VAL A 71 -1.72 -1.61 -3.68
CA VAL A 71 -3.16 -1.67 -3.52
C VAL A 71 -3.54 -3.12 -3.29
N LEU A 72 -4.21 -3.37 -2.18
CA LEU A 72 -4.65 -4.70 -1.83
C LEU A 72 -6.16 -4.78 -1.94
N GLN A 73 -6.64 -5.89 -2.47
CA GLN A 73 -8.06 -6.17 -2.45
C GLN A 73 -8.32 -7.19 -1.35
N ILE A 74 -9.20 -6.83 -0.44
CA ILE A 74 -9.51 -7.66 0.74
C ILE A 74 -10.97 -8.08 0.64
N ALA A 75 -11.23 -9.37 0.71
CA ALA A 75 -12.60 -9.87 0.67
C ALA A 75 -13.36 -9.41 1.91
N ASP A 76 -14.55 -8.89 1.71
CA ASP A 76 -15.34 -8.41 2.83
C ASP A 76 -15.83 -9.55 3.73
N THR A 77 -15.95 -10.74 3.19
CA THR A 77 -16.52 -11.86 3.93
C THR A 77 -15.59 -12.37 5.01
N ASP A 78 -14.30 -12.52 4.72
CA ASP A 78 -13.39 -13.15 5.65
C ASP A 78 -12.05 -12.44 5.81
N GLY A 79 -11.87 -11.31 5.16
CA GLY A 79 -10.63 -10.55 5.31
C GLY A 79 -9.45 -11.13 4.55
N ARG A 80 -9.71 -12.07 3.64
CA ARG A 80 -8.66 -12.69 2.89
C ARG A 80 -8.11 -11.72 1.83
N VAL A 81 -6.81 -11.71 1.64
CA VAL A 81 -6.21 -10.87 0.61
C VAL A 81 -6.41 -11.54 -0.74
N LEU A 82 -7.07 -10.84 -1.64
CA LEU A 82 -7.36 -11.38 -2.96
C LEU A 82 -6.31 -11.01 -3.99
N SER A 83 -5.71 -9.84 -3.85
CA SER A 83 -4.66 -9.42 -4.76
C SER A 83 -3.85 -8.29 -4.14
N LEU A 84 -2.65 -8.12 -4.64
CA LEU A 84 -1.80 -7.00 -4.28
C LEU A 84 -1.16 -6.51 -5.56
N LYS A 85 -1.26 -5.22 -5.82
CA LYS A 85 -0.71 -4.63 -7.04
C LYS A 85 0.02 -3.34 -6.70
N ASP A 86 0.96 -2.99 -7.55
CA ASP A 86 1.60 -1.70 -7.44
C ASP A 86 0.60 -0.63 -7.78
N ARG A 87 0.70 0.50 -7.11
CA ARG A 87 -0.06 1.66 -7.49
C ARG A 87 0.90 2.64 -8.13
N PHE A 88 0.68 2.93 -9.40
CA PHE A 88 1.54 3.86 -10.09
C PHE A 88 0.95 5.23 -10.06
N LEU A 89 1.77 6.21 -9.76
CA LEU A 89 1.33 7.56 -9.86
C LEU A 89 1.58 7.99 -11.25
N ARG A 90 0.67 7.75 -12.17
CA ARG A 90 0.89 8.09 -13.45
C ARG A 90 0.05 9.14 -13.85
N TYR A 91 0.43 9.87 -14.67
CA TYR A 91 -0.34 10.86 -15.13
C TYR A 91 -0.79 10.42 -16.35
N GLN A 92 -1.69 10.24 -16.60
CA GLN A 92 -2.09 9.82 -17.66
C GLN A 92 -2.44 10.60 -18.38
N ASN A 93 -2.39 10.82 -18.92
CA ASN A 93 -2.70 11.50 -19.40
C ASN A 93 -3.09 11.72 -19.78
#